data_d245f946d95f5c26636003a54b62a25d
#
_entry.id   d245f946d95f5c26636003a54b62a25d
#
_cell.length_a   1.000
_cell.length_b   1.000
_cell.length_c   1.000
_cell.angle_alpha   90.00
_cell.angle_beta   90.00
_cell.angle_gamma   90.00
#
_symmetry.space_group_name_H-M   'P 1'
#
loop_
_entity.id
_entity.type
_entity.pdbx_description
1 polymer ?
#
loop_
_entity_poly.entity_id
_entity_poly.type
_entity_poly.pdbx_seq_one_letter_code
_entity_poly.pdbx_strand_id
1 'polypeptide(L)'
;MTDAEYAAAIRRIRRGHWLHYPVQALLMGGAVLAACGHIAGPGAANPRLATWPALLLLLALLPLLSLVLYAIAQYMRPNLRRPYAENMRLYQSRLLLRNSLLGLLGLPLLAAYLLTRQPIDLLACAALLGLLAWRTAPNARKYQRWLIS
;
A
#
# COMPACT_ATOMS: atom_id res chain seq x y z
N MET A 1 -20.06 -8.34 -23.09
CA MET A 1 -20.04 -8.46 -21.63
C MET A 1 -21.30 -7.81 -21.08
N THR A 2 -21.98 -8.50 -20.19
CA THR A 2 -23.19 -8.00 -19.54
C THR A 2 -22.84 -7.06 -18.38
N ASP A 3 -23.74 -6.14 -18.03
CA ASP A 3 -23.55 -5.25 -16.86
C ASP A 3 -23.36 -6.04 -15.57
N ALA A 4 -23.96 -7.22 -15.47
CA ALA A 4 -23.80 -8.13 -14.34
C ALA A 4 -22.37 -8.68 -14.20
N GLU A 5 -21.74 -9.08 -15.31
CA GLU A 5 -20.32 -9.54 -15.32
C GLU A 5 -19.36 -8.42 -14.95
N TYR A 6 -19.62 -7.20 -15.45
CA TYR A 6 -18.87 -6.01 -15.07
C TYR A 6 -18.92 -5.73 -13.57
N ALA A 7 -20.14 -5.70 -13.02
CA ALA A 7 -20.34 -5.47 -11.60
C ALA A 7 -19.69 -6.57 -10.74
N ALA A 8 -19.73 -7.83 -11.18
CA ALA A 8 -19.08 -8.96 -10.50
C ALA A 8 -17.56 -8.81 -10.49
N ALA A 9 -16.95 -8.41 -11.62
CA ALA A 9 -15.52 -8.17 -11.73
C ALA A 9 -15.04 -7.04 -10.79
N ILE A 10 -15.75 -5.91 -10.76
CA ILE A 10 -15.43 -4.79 -9.87
C ILE A 10 -15.57 -5.21 -8.38
N ARG A 11 -16.60 -5.98 -8.02
CA ARG A 11 -16.74 -6.51 -6.66
C ARG A 11 -15.59 -7.41 -6.27
N ARG A 12 -15.11 -8.28 -7.18
CA ARG A 12 -13.94 -9.14 -6.95
C ARG A 12 -12.68 -8.33 -6.71
N ILE A 13 -12.41 -7.32 -7.53
CA ILE A 13 -11.25 -6.42 -7.38
C ILE A 13 -11.34 -5.68 -6.04
N ARG A 14 -12.53 -5.21 -5.67
CA ARG A 14 -12.75 -4.52 -4.40
C ARG A 14 -12.50 -5.42 -3.19
N ARG A 15 -12.93 -6.68 -3.23
CA ARG A 15 -12.63 -7.66 -2.17
C ARG A 15 -11.12 -7.91 -2.06
N GLY A 16 -10.44 -8.14 -3.19
CA GLY A 16 -8.98 -8.29 -3.21
C GLY A 16 -8.25 -7.08 -2.64
N HIS A 17 -8.71 -5.88 -2.94
CA HIS A 17 -8.16 -4.65 -2.40
C HIS A 17 -8.26 -4.58 -0.85
N TRP A 18 -9.44 -4.87 -0.30
CA TRP A 18 -9.66 -4.84 1.14
C TRP A 18 -8.91 -5.94 1.90
N LEU A 19 -8.66 -7.09 1.26
CA LEU A 19 -7.84 -8.17 1.83
C LEU A 19 -6.34 -7.86 1.74
N HIS A 20 -5.91 -7.10 0.73
CA HIS A 20 -4.51 -6.83 0.47
C HIS A 20 -3.83 -6.08 1.64
N TYR A 21 -4.44 -5.00 2.14
CA TYR A 21 -3.86 -4.19 3.22
C TYR A 21 -3.73 -4.93 4.56
N PRO A 22 -4.74 -5.67 5.06
CA PRO A 22 -4.58 -6.50 6.25
C PRO A 22 -3.51 -7.58 6.09
N VAL A 23 -3.46 -8.27 4.94
CA VAL A 23 -2.43 -9.29 4.68
C VAL A 23 -1.05 -8.64 4.67
N GLN A 24 -0.87 -7.51 4.00
CA GLN A 24 0.39 -6.78 4.00
C GLN A 24 0.77 -6.31 5.40
N ALA A 25 -0.18 -5.77 6.17
CA ALA A 25 0.05 -5.36 7.56
C ALA A 25 0.46 -6.53 8.45
N LEU A 26 -0.18 -7.70 8.30
CA LEU A 26 0.17 -8.92 9.04
C LEU A 26 1.57 -9.42 8.67
N LEU A 27 1.92 -9.44 7.38
CA LEU A 27 3.25 -9.86 6.93
C LEU A 27 4.34 -8.90 7.45
N MET A 28 4.13 -7.60 7.32
CA MET A 28 5.07 -6.59 7.82
C MET A 28 5.16 -6.61 9.35
N GLY A 29 4.03 -6.66 10.04
CA GLY A 29 3.96 -6.75 11.50
C GLY A 29 4.57 -8.04 12.01
N GLY A 30 4.31 -9.18 11.36
CA GLY A 30 4.92 -10.45 11.70
C GLY A 30 6.45 -10.44 11.54
N ALA A 31 6.95 -9.86 10.44
CA ALA A 31 8.40 -9.69 10.24
C ALA A 31 9.02 -8.81 11.33
N VAL A 32 8.34 -7.73 11.73
CA VAL A 32 8.78 -6.83 12.79
C VAL A 32 8.78 -7.55 14.14
N LEU A 33 7.74 -8.31 14.47
CA LEU A 33 7.68 -9.10 15.72
C LEU A 33 8.78 -10.17 15.77
N ALA A 34 9.03 -10.85 14.67
CA ALA A 34 10.14 -11.81 14.57
C ALA A 34 11.49 -11.10 14.77
N ALA A 35 11.72 -9.96 14.14
CA ALA A 35 12.92 -9.15 14.33
C ALA A 35 13.05 -8.65 15.79
N CYS A 36 11.93 -8.29 16.45
CA CYS A 36 11.92 -7.88 17.85
C CYS A 36 12.47 -8.96 18.80
N GLY A 37 12.19 -10.23 18.51
CA GLY A 37 12.70 -11.36 19.30
C GLY A 37 14.23 -11.55 19.20
N HIS A 38 14.83 -11.10 18.09
CA HIS A 38 16.27 -11.20 17.85
C HIS A 38 17.05 -9.95 18.30
N ILE A 39 16.39 -8.79 18.30
CA ILE A 39 16.96 -7.52 18.76
C ILE A 39 16.56 -7.32 20.23
N ALA A 40 17.05 -8.18 21.10
CA ALA A 40 16.90 -8.05 22.55
C ALA A 40 17.90 -7.02 23.07
N GLY A 41 17.64 -5.75 22.83
CA GLY A 41 18.37 -4.63 23.43
C GLY A 41 17.45 -3.78 24.30
N PRO A 42 17.94 -3.09 25.33
CA PRO A 42 17.16 -2.06 26.00
C PRO A 42 16.70 -1.06 24.94
N GLY A 43 15.45 -0.62 25.02
CA GLY A 43 14.86 0.33 24.08
C GLY A 43 15.77 1.52 23.84
N ALA A 44 15.66 2.13 22.67
CA ALA A 44 16.51 3.25 22.30
C ALA A 44 16.60 4.24 23.45
N ALA A 45 17.82 4.56 23.85
CA ALA A 45 18.09 5.44 24.99
C ALA A 45 17.48 6.86 24.79
N ASN A 46 17.12 7.20 23.58
CA ASN A 46 16.47 8.46 23.25
C ASN A 46 15.38 8.27 22.17
N PRO A 47 14.09 8.13 22.55
CA PRO A 47 13.00 7.93 21.61
C PRO A 47 12.84 9.08 20.59
N ARG A 48 13.27 10.30 20.91
CA ARG A 48 13.21 11.44 19.98
C ARG A 48 14.17 11.29 18.80
N LEU A 49 15.33 10.68 19.02
CA LEU A 49 16.30 10.43 17.95
C LEU A 49 15.82 9.37 16.94
N ALA A 50 15.00 8.41 17.38
CA ALA A 50 14.45 7.38 16.51
C ALA A 50 13.24 7.86 15.68
N THR A 51 12.46 8.81 16.18
CA THR A 51 11.30 9.35 15.49
C THR A 51 11.70 10.24 14.31
N TRP A 52 12.67 11.10 14.47
CA TRP A 52 13.13 12.01 13.41
C TRP A 52 13.72 11.30 12.19
N PRO A 53 14.66 10.34 12.34
CA PRO A 53 15.14 9.56 11.20
C PRO A 53 14.03 8.82 10.45
N ALA A 54 13.04 8.27 11.15
CA ALA A 54 11.92 7.59 10.53
C ALA A 54 11.06 8.54 9.69
N LEU A 55 10.78 9.74 10.19
CA LEU A 55 10.06 10.78 9.46
C LEU A 55 10.85 11.28 8.24
N LEU A 56 12.14 11.49 8.37
CA LEU A 56 13.02 11.89 7.26
C LEU A 56 13.07 10.80 6.18
N LEU A 57 13.16 9.53 6.57
CA LEU A 57 13.12 8.40 5.65
C LEU A 57 11.78 8.33 4.92
N LEU A 58 10.68 8.52 5.63
CA LEU A 58 9.34 8.55 5.06
C LEU A 58 9.21 9.69 4.04
N LEU A 59 9.71 10.87 4.39
CA LEU A 59 9.71 12.03 3.50
C LEU A 59 10.56 11.78 2.25
N ALA A 60 11.72 11.16 2.38
CA ALA A 60 12.60 10.80 1.26
C ALA A 60 12.01 9.71 0.36
N LEU A 61 11.21 8.79 0.92
CA LEU A 61 10.53 7.75 0.15
C LEU A 61 9.39 8.30 -0.73
N LEU A 62 8.75 9.40 -0.35
CA LEU A 62 7.61 9.96 -1.10
C LEU A 62 7.95 10.31 -2.56
N PRO A 63 9.02 11.07 -2.87
CA PRO A 63 9.35 11.38 -4.27
C PRO A 63 9.77 10.13 -5.06
N LEU A 64 10.53 9.23 -4.45
CA LEU A 64 10.91 7.95 -5.09
C LEU A 64 9.67 7.12 -5.43
N LEU A 65 8.76 6.97 -4.48
CA LEU A 65 7.52 6.25 -4.66
C LEU A 65 6.64 6.90 -5.73
N SER A 66 6.58 8.24 -5.76
CA SER A 66 5.84 8.98 -6.78
C SER A 66 6.40 8.74 -8.18
N LEU A 67 7.71 8.68 -8.33
CA LEU A 67 8.40 8.37 -9.58
C LEU A 67 8.06 6.94 -10.05
N VAL A 68 8.15 5.96 -9.15
CA VAL A 68 7.82 4.57 -9.47
C VAL A 68 6.34 4.43 -9.82
N LEU A 69 5.44 5.07 -9.09
CA LEU A 69 4.01 5.06 -9.38
C LEU A 69 3.69 5.71 -10.72
N TYR A 70 4.39 6.77 -11.07
CA TYR A 70 4.29 7.40 -12.38
C TYR A 70 4.75 6.46 -13.50
N ALA A 71 5.91 5.80 -13.34
CA ALA A 71 6.40 4.82 -14.29
C ALA A 71 5.41 3.66 -14.51
N ILE A 72 4.83 3.12 -13.41
CA ILE A 72 3.79 2.10 -13.48
C ILE A 72 2.56 2.61 -14.23
N ALA A 73 2.16 3.85 -13.97
CA ALA A 73 1.02 4.46 -14.65
C ALA A 73 1.26 4.59 -16.17
N GLN A 74 2.47 4.91 -16.57
CA GLN A 74 2.87 4.98 -17.99
C GLN A 74 2.93 3.59 -18.64
N TYR A 75 3.52 2.62 -17.95
CA TYR A 75 3.66 1.25 -18.47
C TYR A 75 2.32 0.52 -18.58
N MET A 76 1.43 0.72 -17.60
CA MET A 76 0.11 0.07 -17.54
C MET A 76 -0.99 1.00 -18.07
N ARG A 77 -0.81 1.52 -19.30
CA ARG A 77 -1.86 2.33 -19.95
C ARG A 77 -2.96 1.43 -20.51
N PRO A 78 -4.22 1.89 -20.43
CA PRO A 78 -5.33 1.19 -21.06
C PRO A 78 -5.20 1.25 -22.59
N ASN A 79 -5.74 0.24 -23.25
CA ASN A 79 -5.85 0.24 -24.68
C ASN A 79 -7.28 -0.21 -25.04
N LEU A 80 -8.06 0.69 -25.63
CA LEU A 80 -9.44 0.41 -26.01
C LEU A 80 -9.58 -0.68 -27.10
N ARG A 81 -8.49 -0.97 -27.83
CA ARG A 81 -8.45 -2.06 -28.82
C ARG A 81 -8.24 -3.44 -28.19
N ARG A 82 -7.87 -3.51 -26.92
CA ARG A 82 -7.71 -4.78 -26.21
C ARG A 82 -9.05 -5.33 -25.76
N PRO A 83 -9.18 -6.68 -25.66
CA PRO A 83 -10.35 -7.30 -25.08
C PRO A 83 -10.58 -6.78 -23.64
N TYR A 84 -11.83 -6.62 -23.27
CA TYR A 84 -12.22 -6.12 -21.96
C TYR A 84 -11.56 -6.91 -20.80
N ALA A 85 -11.50 -8.24 -20.90
CA ALA A 85 -10.91 -9.10 -19.88
C ALA A 85 -9.43 -8.79 -19.61
N GLU A 86 -8.69 -8.45 -20.66
CA GLU A 86 -7.28 -8.07 -20.54
C GLU A 86 -7.13 -6.71 -19.86
N ASN A 87 -7.93 -5.71 -20.25
CA ASN A 87 -7.92 -4.40 -19.59
C ASN A 87 -8.30 -4.53 -18.10
N MET A 88 -9.25 -5.39 -17.76
CA MET A 88 -9.64 -5.63 -16.37
C MET A 88 -8.51 -6.28 -15.55
N ARG A 89 -7.80 -7.26 -16.12
CA ARG A 89 -6.60 -7.87 -15.49
C ARG A 89 -5.49 -6.84 -15.31
N LEU A 90 -5.23 -6.02 -16.32
CA LEU A 90 -4.22 -4.96 -16.25
C LEU A 90 -4.56 -3.94 -15.16
N TYR A 91 -5.82 -3.54 -15.06
CA TYR A 91 -6.29 -2.65 -14.00
C TYR A 91 -6.11 -3.28 -12.61
N GLN A 92 -6.42 -4.56 -12.46
CA GLN A 92 -6.22 -5.29 -11.19
C GLN A 92 -4.74 -5.34 -10.82
N SER A 93 -3.84 -5.70 -11.76
CA SER A 93 -2.40 -5.74 -11.53
C SER A 93 -1.84 -4.37 -11.16
N ARG A 94 -2.27 -3.31 -11.86
CA ARG A 94 -1.91 -1.92 -11.53
C ARG A 94 -2.33 -1.54 -10.10
N LEU A 95 -3.55 -1.92 -9.71
CA LEU A 95 -4.06 -1.66 -8.36
C LEU A 95 -3.25 -2.39 -7.29
N LEU A 96 -2.98 -3.68 -7.49
CA LEU A 96 -2.19 -4.48 -6.56
C LEU A 96 -0.78 -3.89 -6.40
N LEU A 97 -0.09 -3.61 -7.51
CA LEU A 97 1.26 -3.06 -7.48
C LEU A 97 1.30 -1.70 -6.79
N ARG A 98 0.35 -0.80 -7.12
CA ARG A 98 0.22 0.49 -6.46
C ARG A 98 -0.01 0.34 -4.95
N ASN A 99 -0.91 -0.55 -4.54
CA ASN A 99 -1.23 -0.73 -3.13
C ASN A 99 -0.07 -1.35 -2.36
N SER A 100 0.65 -2.31 -2.96
CA SER A 100 1.86 -2.89 -2.37
C SER A 100 2.92 -1.82 -2.11
N LEU A 101 3.18 -0.97 -3.10
CA LEU A 101 4.15 0.11 -2.98
C LEU A 101 3.74 1.15 -1.93
N LEU A 102 2.46 1.57 -1.94
CA LEU A 102 1.95 2.51 -0.94
C LEU A 102 2.00 1.91 0.48
N GLY A 103 1.73 0.62 0.62
CA GLY A 103 1.82 -0.06 1.91
C GLY A 103 3.25 -0.08 2.50
N LEU A 104 4.29 -0.04 1.64
CA LEU A 104 5.68 0.06 2.11
C LEU A 104 5.96 1.36 2.88
N LEU A 105 5.13 2.39 2.73
CA LEU A 105 5.22 3.61 3.56
C LEU A 105 4.99 3.33 5.06
N GLY A 106 4.42 2.18 5.41
CA GLY A 106 4.33 1.75 6.81
C GLY A 106 5.67 1.27 7.40
N LEU A 107 6.65 0.87 6.58
CA LEU A 107 7.92 0.34 7.06
C LEU A 107 8.73 1.29 7.95
N PRO A 108 8.86 2.60 7.63
CA PRO A 108 9.57 3.54 8.51
C PRO A 108 8.95 3.63 9.91
N LEU A 109 7.61 3.59 10.00
CA LEU A 109 6.90 3.63 11.28
C LEU A 109 7.08 2.33 12.07
N LEU A 110 7.09 1.18 11.37
CA LEU A 110 7.40 -0.11 12.00
C LEU A 110 8.86 -0.18 12.45
N ALA A 111 9.81 0.38 11.68
CA ALA A 111 11.20 0.50 12.09
C ALA A 111 11.36 1.42 13.31
N ALA A 112 10.62 2.53 13.36
CA ALA A 112 10.57 3.38 14.54
C ALA A 112 10.07 2.60 15.76
N TYR A 113 9.01 1.82 15.63
CA TYR A 113 8.52 0.96 16.71
C TYR A 113 9.56 -0.05 17.19
N LEU A 114 10.36 -0.65 16.29
CA LEU A 114 11.46 -1.55 16.70
C LEU A 114 12.46 -0.87 17.63
N LEU A 115 12.73 0.40 17.38
CA LEU A 115 13.71 1.19 18.13
C LEU A 115 13.13 1.80 19.41
N THR A 116 11.90 2.33 19.33
CA THR A 116 11.28 3.09 20.43
C THR A 116 10.43 2.24 21.36
N ARG A 117 9.88 1.13 20.85
CA ARG A 117 8.85 0.31 21.51
C ARG A 117 7.60 1.09 21.91
N GLN A 118 7.36 2.24 21.29
CA GLN A 118 6.20 3.06 21.59
C GLN A 118 4.98 2.61 20.78
N PRO A 119 3.84 2.31 21.42
CA PRO A 119 2.62 1.86 20.72
C PRO A 119 2.07 2.90 19.76
N ILE A 120 2.43 4.18 19.92
CA ILE A 120 2.02 5.26 19.03
C ILE A 120 2.50 5.04 17.60
N ASP A 121 3.69 4.46 17.40
CA ASP A 121 4.24 4.18 16.08
C ASP A 121 3.42 3.10 15.36
N LEU A 122 2.92 2.09 16.10
CA LEU A 122 2.00 1.08 15.56
C LEU A 122 0.65 1.68 15.20
N LEU A 123 0.12 2.56 16.06
CA LEU A 123 -1.14 3.24 15.79
C LEU A 123 -1.02 4.15 14.55
N ALA A 124 0.09 4.89 14.44
CA ALA A 124 0.37 5.71 13.27
C ALA A 124 0.49 4.88 11.99
N CYS A 125 1.15 3.71 12.05
CA CYS A 125 1.24 2.78 10.92
C CYS A 125 -0.15 2.25 10.53
N ALA A 126 -0.95 1.80 11.50
CA ALA A 126 -2.31 1.31 11.25
C ALA A 126 -3.22 2.40 10.67
N ALA A 127 -3.14 3.62 11.20
CA ALA A 127 -3.89 4.77 10.69
C ALA A 127 -3.48 5.12 9.25
N LEU A 128 -2.17 5.12 8.96
CA LEU A 128 -1.65 5.37 7.61
C LEU A 128 -2.16 4.31 6.62
N LEU A 129 -2.03 3.02 6.94
CA LEU A 129 -2.49 1.94 6.08
C LEU A 129 -4.01 1.96 5.90
N GLY A 130 -4.77 2.26 6.95
CA GLY A 130 -6.23 2.42 6.89
C GLY A 130 -6.65 3.59 6.00
N LEU A 131 -5.98 4.74 6.11
CA LEU A 131 -6.21 5.89 5.26
C LEU A 131 -5.88 5.60 3.79
N LEU A 132 -4.75 4.92 3.53
CA LEU A 132 -4.36 4.50 2.19
C LEU A 132 -5.37 3.52 1.59
N ALA A 133 -5.82 2.52 2.36
CA ALA A 133 -6.85 1.57 1.94
C ALA A 133 -8.14 2.30 1.55
N TRP A 134 -8.59 3.24 2.37
CA TRP A 134 -9.77 4.04 2.09
C TRP A 134 -9.62 4.90 0.82
N ARG A 135 -8.54 5.68 0.72
CA ARG A 135 -8.27 6.58 -0.42
C ARG A 135 -8.11 5.84 -1.74
N THR A 136 -7.48 4.67 -1.70
CA THR A 136 -7.18 3.89 -2.91
C THR A 136 -8.27 2.90 -3.29
N ALA A 137 -9.35 2.79 -2.50
CA ALA A 137 -10.44 1.86 -2.75
C ALA A 137 -10.95 1.95 -4.21
N PRO A 138 -11.02 0.80 -4.91
CA PRO A 138 -11.48 0.75 -6.29
C PRO A 138 -12.98 1.00 -6.39
N ASN A 139 -13.38 1.76 -7.42
CA ASN A 139 -14.77 2.04 -7.74
C ASN A 139 -14.95 1.97 -9.26
N ALA A 140 -16.16 1.64 -9.71
CA ALA A 140 -16.53 1.60 -11.13
C ALA A 140 -16.16 2.90 -11.86
N ARG A 141 -16.43 4.06 -11.25
CA ARG A 141 -16.07 5.38 -11.81
C ARG A 141 -14.55 5.55 -11.99
N LYS A 142 -13.74 5.00 -11.07
CA LYS A 142 -12.27 5.06 -11.17
C LYS A 142 -11.75 4.19 -12.31
N TYR A 143 -12.36 3.04 -12.54
CA TYR A 143 -12.04 2.18 -13.68
C TYR A 143 -12.38 2.84 -15.01
N GLN A 144 -13.58 3.42 -15.12
CA GLN A 144 -14.00 4.14 -16.33
C GLN A 144 -13.06 5.32 -16.65
N ARG A 145 -12.70 6.12 -15.64
CA ARG A 145 -11.73 7.22 -15.83
C ARG A 145 -10.37 6.70 -16.28
N TRP A 146 -9.94 5.57 -15.75
CA TRP A 146 -8.67 4.97 -16.16
C TRP A 146 -8.72 4.48 -17.62
N LEU A 147 -9.84 3.98 -18.11
CA LEU A 147 -10.00 3.55 -19.50
C LEU A 147 -9.88 4.70 -20.51
N ILE A 148 -10.24 5.92 -20.12
CA ILE A 148 -10.25 7.11 -20.99
C ILE A 148 -8.97 7.97 -20.78
N SER A 149 -8.09 7.62 -19.85
CA SER A 149 -6.83 8.33 -19.60
C SER A 149 -5.68 7.78 -20.43
#